data_6a222e0754deef09c7025866cb0d4522
#
_entry.id   6a222e0754deef09c7025866cb0d4522
#
_cell.length_a   1.000
_cell.length_b   1.000
_cell.length_c   1.000
_cell.angle_alpha   90.00
_cell.angle_beta   90.00
_cell.angle_gamma   90.00
#
_symmetry.space_group_name_H-M   'P 1'
#
loop_
_entity.id
_entity.type
_entity.pdbx_description
1 polymer ?
#
loop_
_entity_poly.entity_id
_entity_poly.type
_entity_poly.pdbx_seq_one_letter_code
_entity_poly.pdbx_strand_id
1 'polypeptide(L)'
;MGQWLPDEFIRRVTKEFPDHAKALIHSLSNETATDRTLRCLQVCSPHEIEGFEPGQRVPWHQEATYFTRGGAEGLRPIHSYPGYQAGAWYVQEAAGLMVHRLLEHLRTEGAPMERLLDACAAPGGKTLALLDFLPKGGILVASEPMEHRLALLDATLARSGSDRVIMVQNQAQNWQGLPGFFDGILVDMPCSGEGMFRKHREAAKDWSMDKSLTLAALQSKIMDSLYQALRPGGWLIYATCTFGKEENTGQLLPWITSGRLEPAALSLPEDWGWVHASVLDQRWNPRHAAWWSIPGLTQGEGFFCSVLRKPIEAKRNDYPPKETLQEPSILREELKKQMRVYKGGLASHPSGYPSPELAMAYGKKHGHYPQTGPWSVEEGCPIVDLDKTLATWFCQGQNLALGELRNGWNLMTYQGLGLGWMHREGTRVQNHFPKSLRIAR
;
A
#
# COMPACT_ATOMS: atom_id res chain seq x y z
N MET A 1 -1.52 -12.24 -34.49
CA MET A 1 -1.52 -12.48 -33.05
C MET A 1 -2.96 -12.57 -32.61
N GLY A 2 -3.38 -13.70 -32.01
CA GLY A 2 -4.78 -13.91 -31.62
C GLY A 2 -5.20 -12.90 -30.55
N GLN A 3 -6.30 -12.23 -30.83
CA GLN A 3 -6.91 -11.27 -29.93
C GLN A 3 -7.45 -12.05 -28.71
N TRP A 4 -6.84 -11.89 -27.55
CA TRP A 4 -7.23 -12.60 -26.31
C TRP A 4 -8.08 -11.73 -25.38
N LEU A 5 -8.17 -10.41 -25.66
CA LEU A 5 -9.07 -9.50 -24.94
C LEU A 5 -10.52 -9.80 -25.34
N PRO A 6 -11.49 -9.76 -24.39
CA PRO A 6 -12.91 -9.98 -24.72
C PRO A 6 -13.44 -8.96 -25.71
N ASP A 7 -14.19 -9.40 -26.72
CA ASP A 7 -14.79 -8.51 -27.73
C ASP A 7 -15.71 -7.45 -27.12
N GLU A 8 -16.43 -7.80 -26.07
CA GLU A 8 -17.29 -6.86 -25.35
C GLU A 8 -16.48 -5.75 -24.66
N PHE A 9 -15.35 -6.10 -24.05
CA PHE A 9 -14.41 -5.13 -23.49
C PHE A 9 -13.87 -4.17 -24.56
N ILE A 10 -13.45 -4.72 -25.70
CA ILE A 10 -12.92 -3.91 -26.82
C ILE A 10 -13.99 -2.94 -27.33
N ARG A 11 -15.24 -3.42 -27.56
CA ARG A 11 -16.34 -2.55 -27.99
C ARG A 11 -16.61 -1.42 -27.00
N ARG A 12 -16.63 -1.75 -25.69
CA ARG A 12 -16.84 -0.76 -24.63
C ARG A 12 -15.71 0.28 -24.60
N VAL A 13 -14.45 -0.15 -24.54
CA VAL A 13 -13.29 0.75 -24.53
C VAL A 13 -13.27 1.65 -25.76
N THR A 14 -13.57 1.11 -26.96
CA THR A 14 -13.63 1.89 -28.18
C THR A 14 -14.71 2.97 -28.12
N LYS A 15 -15.83 2.70 -27.47
CA LYS A 15 -16.93 3.67 -27.30
C LYS A 15 -16.61 4.73 -26.22
N GLU A 16 -16.03 4.30 -25.11
CA GLU A 16 -15.82 5.17 -23.93
C GLU A 16 -14.53 6.00 -23.99
N PHE A 17 -13.53 5.52 -24.71
CA PHE A 17 -12.21 6.12 -24.86
C PHE A 17 -11.82 6.31 -26.35
N PRO A 18 -12.65 6.96 -27.17
CA PRO A 18 -12.47 6.95 -28.64
C PRO A 18 -11.08 7.36 -29.07
N ASP A 19 -10.51 8.40 -28.47
CA ASP A 19 -9.19 8.94 -28.81
C ASP A 19 -8.02 8.10 -28.28
N HIS A 20 -8.28 7.23 -27.28
CA HIS A 20 -7.25 6.48 -26.57
C HIS A 20 -7.38 4.95 -26.71
N ALA A 21 -8.51 4.47 -27.23
CA ALA A 21 -8.82 3.04 -27.32
C ALA A 21 -7.76 2.24 -28.07
N LYS A 22 -7.24 2.77 -29.18
CA LYS A 22 -6.22 2.09 -29.98
C LYS A 22 -4.93 1.86 -29.20
N ALA A 23 -4.44 2.89 -28.50
CA ALA A 23 -3.24 2.81 -27.67
C ALA A 23 -3.44 1.84 -26.49
N LEU A 24 -4.58 1.95 -25.81
CA LEU A 24 -4.95 1.10 -24.69
C LEU A 24 -5.03 -0.38 -25.08
N ILE A 25 -5.82 -0.72 -26.13
CA ILE A 25 -5.99 -2.10 -26.60
C ILE A 25 -4.64 -2.67 -27.06
N HIS A 26 -3.86 -1.87 -27.80
CA HIS A 26 -2.53 -2.29 -28.24
C HIS A 26 -1.62 -2.59 -27.05
N SER A 27 -1.56 -1.71 -26.06
CA SER A 27 -0.72 -1.89 -24.87
C SER A 27 -1.14 -3.09 -24.02
N LEU A 28 -2.46 -3.30 -23.83
CA LEU A 28 -2.96 -4.45 -23.10
C LEU A 28 -2.72 -5.77 -23.83
N SER A 29 -2.72 -5.77 -25.17
CA SER A 29 -2.53 -6.97 -25.99
C SER A 29 -1.07 -7.41 -26.08
N ASN A 30 -0.13 -6.53 -25.83
CA ASN A 30 1.30 -6.80 -25.95
C ASN A 30 1.89 -7.30 -24.63
N GLU A 31 2.69 -8.37 -24.73
CA GLU A 31 3.44 -8.96 -23.62
C GLU A 31 4.74 -8.22 -23.27
N THR A 32 4.93 -7.00 -23.72
CA THR A 32 6.13 -6.25 -23.34
C THR A 32 6.26 -6.23 -21.84
N ALA A 33 7.46 -6.49 -21.34
CA ALA A 33 7.77 -6.49 -19.93
C ALA A 33 7.16 -5.25 -19.27
N THR A 34 6.23 -5.47 -18.35
CA THR A 34 5.63 -4.36 -17.62
C THR A 34 6.73 -3.68 -16.84
N ASP A 35 6.90 -2.38 -17.06
CA ASP A 35 7.84 -1.60 -16.27
C ASP A 35 7.50 -1.78 -14.79
N ARG A 36 8.49 -2.17 -14.03
CA ARG A 36 8.37 -2.27 -12.59
C ARG A 36 8.99 -1.03 -11.98
N THR A 37 8.47 -0.59 -10.86
CA THR A 37 9.07 0.48 -10.11
C THR A 37 9.56 0.01 -8.77
N LEU A 38 10.67 0.58 -8.35
CA LEU A 38 11.25 0.40 -7.05
C LEU A 38 11.11 1.72 -6.29
N ARG A 39 10.38 1.69 -5.20
CA ARG A 39 10.26 2.80 -4.29
C ARG A 39 11.26 2.58 -3.15
N CYS A 40 12.17 3.54 -2.94
CA CYS A 40 13.00 3.56 -1.75
C CYS A 40 12.13 3.95 -0.55
N LEU A 41 12.16 3.14 0.51
CA LEU A 41 11.47 3.41 1.76
C LEU A 41 12.40 4.05 2.79
N GLN A 42 13.71 3.92 2.57
CA GLN A 42 14.76 4.44 3.43
C GLN A 42 15.90 4.96 2.55
N VAL A 43 16.81 5.71 3.14
CA VAL A 43 17.99 6.24 2.43
C VAL A 43 18.87 5.08 1.98
N CYS A 44 18.69 4.63 0.75
CA CYS A 44 19.46 3.58 0.12
C CYS A 44 19.61 3.88 -1.37
N SER A 45 20.68 3.38 -1.97
CA SER A 45 20.89 3.51 -3.40
C SER A 45 20.34 2.30 -4.15
N PRO A 46 19.42 2.49 -5.12
CA PRO A 46 18.94 1.40 -5.98
C PRO A 46 20.06 0.72 -6.79
N HIS A 47 21.20 1.39 -6.96
CA HIS A 47 22.36 0.90 -7.73
C HIS A 47 23.02 -0.34 -7.11
N GLU A 48 22.70 -0.69 -5.87
CA GLU A 48 23.28 -1.83 -5.17
C GLU A 48 22.55 -3.16 -5.42
N ILE A 49 21.44 -3.15 -6.16
CA ILE A 49 20.69 -4.36 -6.49
C ILE A 49 21.32 -4.98 -7.73
N GLU A 50 22.13 -5.99 -7.52
CA GLU A 50 22.80 -6.73 -8.60
C GLU A 50 21.82 -7.23 -9.67
N GLY A 51 22.09 -6.88 -10.93
CA GLY A 51 21.26 -7.28 -12.07
C GLY A 51 19.98 -6.47 -12.26
N PHE A 52 19.82 -5.37 -11.53
CA PHE A 52 18.76 -4.39 -11.78
C PHE A 52 19.38 -3.10 -12.27
N GLU A 53 18.93 -2.64 -13.41
CA GLU A 53 19.36 -1.36 -13.96
C GLU A 53 18.30 -0.31 -13.63
N PRO A 54 18.66 0.74 -12.87
CA PRO A 54 17.74 1.84 -12.61
C PRO A 54 17.50 2.62 -13.90
N GLY A 55 16.25 2.80 -14.23
CA GLY A 55 15.79 3.62 -15.33
C GLY A 55 15.49 5.05 -14.89
N GLN A 56 14.55 5.69 -15.56
CA GLN A 56 14.09 7.02 -15.21
C GLN A 56 13.32 7.04 -13.88
N ARG A 57 13.30 8.19 -13.20
CA ARG A 57 12.42 8.40 -12.04
C ARG A 57 10.96 8.39 -12.50
N VAL A 58 10.09 7.92 -11.62
CA VAL A 58 8.65 8.04 -11.83
C VAL A 58 8.27 9.52 -11.70
N PRO A 59 7.68 10.15 -12.73
CA PRO A 59 7.47 11.60 -12.74
C PRO A 59 6.65 12.14 -11.57
N TRP A 60 5.71 11.35 -11.06
CA TRP A 60 4.82 11.73 -9.95
C TRP A 60 5.28 11.21 -8.59
N HIS A 61 6.53 10.73 -8.45
CA HIS A 61 7.08 10.25 -7.18
C HIS A 61 8.58 10.52 -7.07
N GLN A 62 8.99 11.24 -6.02
CA GLN A 62 10.37 11.70 -5.88
C GLN A 62 11.38 10.58 -5.65
N GLU A 63 10.99 9.50 -4.97
CA GLU A 63 11.88 8.42 -4.52
C GLU A 63 11.62 7.08 -5.23
N ALA A 64 10.83 7.09 -6.30
CA ALA A 64 10.58 5.89 -7.08
C ALA A 64 11.24 5.96 -8.45
N THR A 65 11.82 4.84 -8.86
CA THR A 65 12.54 4.70 -10.12
C THR A 65 12.00 3.49 -10.86
N TYR A 66 11.80 3.63 -12.16
CA TYR A 66 11.60 2.46 -13.02
C TYR A 66 12.87 1.63 -13.02
N PHE A 67 12.71 0.34 -13.15
CA PHE A 67 13.86 -0.55 -13.30
C PHE A 67 13.57 -1.66 -14.31
N THR A 68 14.60 -2.03 -15.04
CA THR A 68 14.60 -3.19 -15.89
C THR A 68 15.42 -4.31 -15.24
N ARG A 69 15.00 -5.53 -15.45
CA ARG A 69 15.81 -6.67 -15.06
C ARG A 69 16.83 -6.88 -16.16
N GLY A 70 18.13 -6.68 -15.87
CA GLY A 70 19.21 -6.97 -16.79
C GLY A 70 19.15 -8.40 -17.31
N GLY A 71 19.53 -8.62 -18.56
CA GLY A 71 19.39 -9.91 -19.26
C GLY A 71 20.30 -11.04 -18.76
N ALA A 72 20.88 -10.94 -17.57
CA ALA A 72 21.69 -12.00 -17.00
C ALA A 72 20.81 -13.20 -16.55
N GLU A 73 21.06 -14.37 -17.12
CA GLU A 73 20.48 -15.62 -16.64
C GLU A 73 20.87 -15.85 -15.17
N GLY A 74 19.90 -16.27 -14.35
CA GLY A 74 20.16 -16.61 -12.94
C GLY A 74 19.95 -15.52 -11.91
N LEU A 75 19.44 -14.32 -12.29
CA LEU A 75 19.12 -13.28 -11.31
C LEU A 75 18.05 -13.73 -10.32
N ARG A 76 18.35 -13.60 -9.04
CA ARG A 76 17.42 -13.89 -7.95
C ARG A 76 16.22 -12.91 -7.98
N PRO A 77 15.02 -13.33 -7.56
CA PRO A 77 13.90 -12.42 -7.36
C PRO A 77 14.26 -11.32 -6.36
N ILE A 78 13.78 -10.09 -6.58
CA ILE A 78 14.12 -8.93 -5.74
C ILE A 78 13.83 -9.16 -4.24
N HIS A 79 12.79 -9.93 -3.93
CA HIS A 79 12.45 -10.27 -2.54
C HIS A 79 13.46 -11.20 -1.85
N SER A 80 14.43 -11.78 -2.59
CA SER A 80 15.51 -12.58 -2.02
C SER A 80 16.75 -11.79 -1.63
N TYR A 81 16.74 -10.46 -1.84
CA TYR A 81 17.86 -9.61 -1.43
C TYR A 81 17.69 -9.16 0.03
N PRO A 82 18.79 -9.14 0.83
CA PRO A 82 18.74 -8.68 2.21
C PRO A 82 18.18 -7.28 2.37
N GLY A 83 18.51 -6.33 1.48
CA GLY A 83 17.96 -4.98 1.50
C GLY A 83 16.43 -4.93 1.37
N TYR A 84 15.82 -5.81 0.57
CA TYR A 84 14.36 -5.93 0.54
C TYR A 84 13.80 -6.42 1.87
N GLN A 85 14.46 -7.38 2.50
CA GLN A 85 14.06 -7.90 3.81
C GLN A 85 14.27 -6.89 4.94
N ALA A 86 15.28 -6.04 4.80
CA ALA A 86 15.52 -4.91 5.70
C ALA A 86 14.58 -3.72 5.48
N GLY A 87 13.66 -3.80 4.52
CA GLY A 87 12.71 -2.72 4.24
C GLY A 87 13.31 -1.51 3.51
N ALA A 88 14.47 -1.68 2.84
CA ALA A 88 15.08 -0.61 2.06
C ALA A 88 14.22 -0.20 0.87
N TRP A 89 13.52 -1.17 0.25
CA TRP A 89 12.75 -0.98 -0.98
C TRP A 89 11.40 -1.66 -0.92
N TYR A 90 10.48 -1.13 -1.71
CA TYR A 90 9.22 -1.77 -2.02
C TYR A 90 8.98 -1.76 -3.54
N VAL A 91 8.64 -2.92 -4.10
CA VAL A 91 8.26 -3.05 -5.52
C VAL A 91 6.78 -2.70 -5.64
N GLN A 92 6.49 -1.65 -6.37
CA GLN A 92 5.13 -1.16 -6.57
C GLN A 92 4.87 -0.89 -8.05
N GLU A 93 3.63 -0.95 -8.45
CA GLU A 93 3.19 -0.52 -9.78
C GLU A 93 3.20 1.02 -9.85
N ALA A 94 3.69 1.57 -10.98
CA ALA A 94 3.95 3.00 -11.10
C ALA A 94 2.70 3.87 -10.92
N ALA A 95 1.59 3.51 -11.56
CA ALA A 95 0.36 4.30 -11.45
C ALA A 95 -0.18 4.32 -10.00
N GLY A 96 -0.01 3.22 -9.24
CA GLY A 96 -0.37 3.16 -7.83
C GLY A 96 0.42 4.11 -6.93
N LEU A 97 1.60 4.57 -7.37
CA LEU A 97 2.40 5.60 -6.69
C LEU A 97 1.75 7.00 -6.75
N MET A 98 0.77 7.21 -7.63
CA MET A 98 0.00 8.47 -7.68
C MET A 98 -0.65 8.78 -6.33
N VAL A 99 -1.02 7.77 -5.54
CA VAL A 99 -1.56 7.96 -4.19
C VAL A 99 -0.63 8.82 -3.33
N HIS A 100 0.69 8.62 -3.44
CA HIS A 100 1.67 9.44 -2.72
C HIS A 100 1.60 10.92 -3.13
N ARG A 101 1.48 11.21 -4.43
CA ARG A 101 1.31 12.57 -4.95
C ARG A 101 0.01 13.22 -4.46
N LEU A 102 -1.08 12.45 -4.39
CA LEU A 102 -2.36 12.94 -3.85
C LEU A 102 -2.26 13.25 -2.35
N LEU A 103 -1.57 12.42 -1.57
CA LEU A 103 -1.32 12.65 -0.15
C LEU A 103 -0.43 13.88 0.09
N GLU A 104 0.58 14.08 -0.76
CA GLU A 104 1.43 15.29 -0.72
C GLU A 104 0.60 16.55 -0.95
N HIS A 105 -0.30 16.55 -1.94
CA HIS A 105 -1.23 17.65 -2.17
C HIS A 105 -2.12 17.90 -0.95
N LEU A 106 -2.74 16.86 -0.40
CA LEU A 106 -3.58 16.97 0.79
C LEU A 106 -2.81 17.55 1.99
N ARG A 107 -1.55 17.15 2.18
CA ARG A 107 -0.68 17.70 3.22
C ARG A 107 -0.41 19.20 3.01
N THR A 108 -0.13 19.63 1.78
CA THR A 108 0.09 21.05 1.46
C THR A 108 -1.16 21.92 1.67
N GLU A 109 -2.34 21.34 1.49
CA GLU A 109 -3.64 21.94 1.79
C GLU A 109 -4.00 21.92 3.29
N GLY A 110 -3.09 21.45 4.15
CA GLY A 110 -3.33 21.36 5.59
C GLY A 110 -4.39 20.33 5.99
N ALA A 111 -4.60 19.32 5.16
CA ALA A 111 -5.56 18.24 5.48
C ALA A 111 -5.14 17.49 6.76
N PRO A 112 -6.09 17.12 7.62
CA PRO A 112 -5.80 16.36 8.82
C PRO A 112 -5.41 14.93 8.46
N MET A 113 -4.39 14.39 9.15
CA MET A 113 -3.82 13.08 8.86
C MET A 113 -3.51 12.24 10.11
N GLU A 114 -4.17 12.52 11.23
CA GLU A 114 -3.88 11.83 12.49
C GLU A 114 -4.50 10.43 12.58
N ARG A 115 -5.68 10.23 11.97
CA ARG A 115 -6.43 8.98 12.01
C ARG A 115 -6.81 8.56 10.60
N LEU A 116 -6.05 7.63 10.06
CA LEU A 116 -6.19 7.20 8.68
C LEU A 116 -6.75 5.78 8.59
N LEU A 117 -7.49 5.52 7.54
CA LEU A 117 -7.97 4.19 7.16
C LEU A 117 -7.49 3.85 5.75
N ASP A 118 -6.88 2.68 5.61
CA ASP A 118 -6.75 1.98 4.34
C ASP A 118 -7.80 0.86 4.31
N ALA A 119 -8.88 1.06 3.58
CA ALA A 119 -10.06 0.20 3.66
C ALA A 119 -9.92 -1.11 2.87
N CYS A 120 -8.93 -1.20 1.95
CA CYS A 120 -8.62 -2.38 1.13
C CYS A 120 -7.10 -2.52 1.00
N ALA A 121 -6.42 -2.75 2.13
CA ALA A 121 -5.02 -2.46 2.32
C ALA A 121 -4.03 -3.41 1.61
N ALA A 122 -4.36 -4.71 1.47
CA ALA A 122 -3.40 -5.67 0.95
C ALA A 122 -3.08 -5.46 -0.56
N PRO A 123 -1.82 -5.59 -0.96
CA PRO A 123 -0.67 -6.13 -0.22
C PRO A 123 0.13 -5.12 0.62
N GLY A 124 -0.25 -3.83 0.70
CA GLY A 124 0.34 -2.85 1.60
C GLY A 124 1.08 -1.68 0.95
N GLY A 125 1.24 -1.64 -0.37
CA GLY A 125 1.99 -0.55 -1.03
C GLY A 125 1.36 0.83 -0.83
N LYS A 126 0.03 0.93 -0.84
CA LYS A 126 -0.70 2.16 -0.57
C LYS A 126 -0.77 2.46 0.93
N THR A 127 -0.82 1.42 1.77
CA THR A 127 -0.68 1.55 3.23
C THR A 127 0.65 2.18 3.63
N LEU A 128 1.76 1.78 2.97
CA LEU A 128 3.07 2.41 3.18
C LEU A 128 3.06 3.89 2.75
N ALA A 129 2.34 4.25 1.68
CA ALA A 129 2.17 5.65 1.31
C ALA A 129 1.47 6.46 2.40
N LEU A 130 0.39 5.93 3.00
CA LEU A 130 -0.28 6.57 4.13
C LEU A 130 0.64 6.73 5.34
N LEU A 131 1.50 5.74 5.62
CA LEU A 131 2.45 5.78 6.72
C LEU A 131 3.48 6.92 6.59
N ASP A 132 3.92 7.25 5.37
CA ASP A 132 4.88 8.34 5.15
C ASP A 132 4.30 9.72 5.51
N PHE A 133 2.97 9.87 5.41
CA PHE A 133 2.27 11.12 5.73
C PHE A 133 1.65 11.14 7.12
N LEU A 134 1.67 10.02 7.83
CA LEU A 134 1.11 9.91 9.17
C LEU A 134 1.99 10.69 10.18
N PRO A 135 1.48 11.72 10.87
CA PRO A 135 2.27 12.48 11.82
C PRO A 135 2.68 11.63 13.03
N LYS A 136 3.66 12.11 13.80
CA LYS A 136 4.04 11.49 15.07
C LYS A 136 2.82 11.45 16.00
N GLY A 137 2.50 10.26 16.52
CA GLY A 137 1.29 10.04 17.34
C GLY A 137 0.02 9.74 16.53
N GLY A 138 0.07 9.80 15.19
CA GLY A 138 -1.04 9.39 14.34
C GLY A 138 -1.19 7.87 14.29
N ILE A 139 -2.39 7.42 13.90
CA ILE A 139 -2.77 5.99 13.82
C ILE A 139 -3.32 5.69 12.44
N LEU A 140 -2.85 4.58 11.86
CA LEU A 140 -3.37 4.01 10.63
C LEU A 140 -4.08 2.69 10.92
N VAL A 141 -5.33 2.58 10.48
CA VAL A 141 -6.03 1.30 10.45
C VAL A 141 -5.95 0.74 9.04
N ALA A 142 -5.46 -0.49 8.90
CA ALA A 142 -5.32 -1.19 7.62
C ALA A 142 -6.24 -2.42 7.60
N SER A 143 -7.19 -2.45 6.66
CA SER A 143 -8.26 -3.43 6.59
C SER A 143 -8.14 -4.34 5.36
N GLU A 144 -8.28 -5.63 5.58
CA GLU A 144 -8.34 -6.64 4.52
C GLU A 144 -9.23 -7.81 4.97
N PRO A 145 -10.25 -8.20 4.22
CA PRO A 145 -11.14 -9.30 4.62
C PRO A 145 -10.52 -10.70 4.48
N MET A 146 -9.57 -10.89 3.56
CA MET A 146 -9.04 -12.21 3.21
C MET A 146 -7.79 -12.54 4.03
N GLU A 147 -7.81 -13.63 4.82
CA GLU A 147 -6.73 -13.99 5.74
C GLU A 147 -5.36 -14.19 5.03
N HIS A 148 -5.35 -14.81 3.85
CA HIS A 148 -4.11 -15.00 3.10
C HIS A 148 -3.53 -13.66 2.57
N ARG A 149 -4.37 -12.66 2.27
CA ARG A 149 -3.93 -11.32 1.88
C ARG A 149 -3.49 -10.49 3.09
N LEU A 150 -4.11 -10.70 4.27
CA LEU A 150 -3.62 -10.12 5.52
C LEU A 150 -2.19 -10.57 5.83
N ALA A 151 -1.83 -11.82 5.54
CA ALA A 151 -0.47 -12.29 5.72
C ALA A 151 0.55 -11.56 4.82
N LEU A 152 0.14 -11.19 3.59
CA LEU A 152 0.98 -10.37 2.69
C LEU A 152 1.13 -8.93 3.21
N LEU A 153 0.04 -8.35 3.70
CA LEU A 153 0.04 -7.04 4.33
C LEU A 153 0.93 -7.01 5.57
N ASP A 154 0.80 -8.03 6.44
CA ASP A 154 1.64 -8.20 7.63
C ASP A 154 3.14 -8.24 7.28
N ALA A 155 3.51 -9.05 6.29
CA ALA A 155 4.88 -9.12 5.80
C ALA A 155 5.40 -7.78 5.25
N THR A 156 4.54 -7.00 4.59
CA THR A 156 4.88 -5.68 4.08
C THR A 156 5.10 -4.68 5.21
N LEU A 157 4.19 -4.63 6.17
CA LEU A 157 4.26 -3.73 7.32
C LEU A 157 5.38 -4.11 8.29
N ALA A 158 5.65 -5.41 8.46
CA ALA A 158 6.80 -5.86 9.25
C ALA A 158 8.12 -5.29 8.72
N ARG A 159 8.32 -5.28 7.41
CA ARG A 159 9.51 -4.68 6.78
C ARG A 159 9.58 -3.16 6.93
N SER A 160 8.45 -2.47 7.03
CA SER A 160 8.45 -1.02 7.28
C SER A 160 8.87 -0.65 8.71
N GLY A 161 8.78 -1.59 9.63
CA GLY A 161 9.12 -1.39 11.04
C GLY A 161 8.18 -0.44 11.80
N SER A 162 7.03 -0.07 11.24
CA SER A 162 6.11 0.86 11.88
C SER A 162 5.19 0.16 12.88
N ASP A 163 5.12 0.71 14.08
CA ASP A 163 4.19 0.30 15.15
C ASP A 163 2.86 1.05 15.13
N ARG A 164 2.70 2.02 14.21
CA ARG A 164 1.56 2.93 14.11
C ARG A 164 0.39 2.39 13.28
N VAL A 165 0.43 1.10 12.90
CA VAL A 165 -0.62 0.46 12.10
C VAL A 165 -1.38 -0.57 12.92
N ILE A 166 -2.70 -0.52 12.87
CA ILE A 166 -3.59 -1.56 13.41
C ILE A 166 -4.20 -2.31 12.24
N MET A 167 -3.84 -3.57 12.07
CA MET A 167 -4.44 -4.43 11.06
C MET A 167 -5.73 -5.06 11.55
N VAL A 168 -6.77 -5.03 10.70
CA VAL A 168 -8.06 -5.63 10.99
C VAL A 168 -8.53 -6.53 9.85
N GLN A 169 -9.14 -7.65 10.21
CA GLN A 169 -9.88 -8.46 9.27
C GLN A 169 -11.32 -7.96 9.21
N ASN A 170 -11.61 -7.12 8.21
CA ASN A 170 -12.92 -6.53 8.05
C ASN A 170 -13.24 -6.30 6.56
N GLN A 171 -14.51 -6.36 6.22
CA GLN A 171 -14.98 -5.99 4.89
C GLN A 171 -15.13 -4.47 4.78
N ALA A 172 -14.79 -3.91 3.62
CA ALA A 172 -14.77 -2.45 3.42
C ALA A 172 -16.15 -1.77 3.57
N GLN A 173 -17.24 -2.52 3.48
CA GLN A 173 -18.61 -2.02 3.72
C GLN A 173 -19.02 -2.04 5.21
N ASN A 174 -18.17 -2.38 6.16
CA ASN A 174 -18.54 -2.57 7.57
C ASN A 174 -17.80 -1.58 8.50
N TRP A 175 -17.95 -0.27 8.25
CA TRP A 175 -17.30 0.78 9.06
C TRP A 175 -18.29 1.69 9.80
N GLN A 176 -19.58 1.38 9.74
CA GLN A 176 -20.65 2.20 10.35
C GLN A 176 -20.53 2.31 11.88
N GLY A 177 -19.84 1.38 12.52
CA GLY A 177 -19.62 1.38 13.97
C GLY A 177 -18.59 2.43 14.46
N LEU A 178 -17.90 3.13 13.56
CA LEU A 178 -16.96 4.21 13.86
C LEU A 178 -17.34 5.51 13.14
N PRO A 179 -18.53 6.07 13.38
CA PRO A 179 -19.02 7.22 12.64
C PRO A 179 -18.13 8.45 12.86
N GLY A 180 -17.68 9.09 11.76
CA GLY A 180 -16.85 10.30 11.78
C GLY A 180 -15.51 10.17 12.49
N PHE A 181 -14.99 8.96 12.58
CA PHE A 181 -13.75 8.70 13.30
C PHE A 181 -12.50 9.07 12.48
N PHE A 182 -12.46 8.77 11.19
CA PHE A 182 -11.27 8.93 10.37
C PHE A 182 -11.14 10.35 9.79
N ASP A 183 -9.94 10.90 9.87
CA ASP A 183 -9.57 12.16 9.22
C ASP A 183 -9.41 11.98 7.72
N GLY A 184 -8.86 10.84 7.31
CA GLY A 184 -8.64 10.46 5.93
C GLY A 184 -8.87 8.98 5.68
N ILE A 185 -9.45 8.68 4.53
CA ILE A 185 -9.71 7.32 4.07
C ILE A 185 -9.12 7.14 2.68
N LEU A 186 -8.32 6.10 2.52
CA LEU A 186 -7.93 5.55 1.22
C LEU A 186 -8.74 4.30 0.97
N VAL A 187 -9.31 4.18 -0.22
CA VAL A 187 -9.95 2.95 -0.68
C VAL A 187 -9.49 2.60 -2.09
N ASP A 188 -8.74 1.51 -2.20
CA ASP A 188 -8.47 0.83 -3.46
C ASP A 188 -9.59 -0.17 -3.70
N MET A 189 -10.63 0.26 -4.42
CA MET A 189 -11.90 -0.46 -4.51
C MET A 189 -11.73 -1.87 -5.11
N PRO A 190 -12.42 -2.87 -4.58
CA PRO A 190 -12.58 -4.12 -5.31
C PRO A 190 -13.28 -3.81 -6.64
N CYS A 191 -12.61 -4.10 -7.75
CA CYS A 191 -13.04 -3.71 -9.08
C CYS A 191 -12.81 -4.83 -10.10
N SER A 192 -13.27 -4.65 -11.34
CA SER A 192 -13.15 -5.62 -12.44
C SER A 192 -11.70 -5.90 -12.87
N GLY A 193 -10.74 -5.03 -12.48
CA GLY A 193 -9.31 -5.27 -12.65
C GLY A 193 -8.81 -5.18 -14.09
N GLU A 194 -9.49 -4.46 -14.95
CA GLU A 194 -9.20 -4.35 -16.39
C GLU A 194 -7.78 -3.80 -16.67
N GLY A 195 -7.32 -2.89 -15.83
CA GLY A 195 -5.97 -2.33 -15.91
C GLY A 195 -4.87 -3.36 -15.67
N MET A 196 -5.22 -4.53 -15.14
CA MET A 196 -4.28 -5.61 -14.84
C MET A 196 -4.27 -6.73 -15.89
N PHE A 197 -5.08 -6.64 -16.96
CA PHE A 197 -5.21 -7.70 -17.97
C PHE A 197 -3.86 -8.09 -18.59
N ARG A 198 -2.99 -7.13 -18.82
CA ARG A 198 -1.63 -7.36 -19.34
C ARG A 198 -0.82 -8.30 -18.46
N LYS A 199 -0.99 -8.22 -17.13
CA LYS A 199 -0.30 -9.06 -16.14
C LYS A 199 -1.05 -10.36 -15.83
N HIS A 200 -2.37 -10.32 -15.91
CA HIS A 200 -3.26 -11.40 -15.49
C HIS A 200 -4.28 -11.72 -16.58
N ARG A 201 -3.87 -12.45 -17.60
CA ARG A 201 -4.74 -12.82 -18.75
C ARG A 201 -5.98 -13.60 -18.34
N GLU A 202 -5.90 -14.41 -17.28
CA GLU A 202 -7.05 -15.14 -16.77
C GLU A 202 -8.15 -14.19 -16.26
N ALA A 203 -7.77 -13.04 -15.67
CA ALA A 203 -8.74 -12.03 -15.26
C ALA A 203 -9.56 -11.46 -16.44
N ALA A 204 -8.92 -11.34 -17.62
CA ALA A 204 -9.63 -10.92 -18.83
C ALA A 204 -10.62 -11.98 -19.34
N LYS A 205 -10.27 -13.27 -19.23
CA LYS A 205 -11.20 -14.37 -19.63
C LYS A 205 -12.43 -14.42 -18.73
N ASP A 206 -12.27 -14.11 -17.45
CA ASP A 206 -13.34 -14.10 -16.45
C ASP A 206 -14.11 -12.78 -16.40
N TRP A 207 -13.73 -11.79 -17.21
CA TRP A 207 -14.35 -10.48 -17.23
C TRP A 207 -15.68 -10.52 -18.00
N SER A 208 -16.67 -9.81 -17.49
CA SER A 208 -17.93 -9.51 -18.18
C SER A 208 -18.50 -8.18 -17.67
N MET A 209 -19.37 -7.56 -18.45
CA MET A 209 -20.07 -6.33 -18.03
C MET A 209 -20.93 -6.56 -16.79
N ASP A 210 -21.60 -7.71 -16.68
CA ASP A 210 -22.41 -8.06 -15.51
C ASP A 210 -21.55 -8.12 -14.22
N LYS A 211 -20.33 -8.63 -14.33
CA LYS A 211 -19.36 -8.64 -13.21
C LYS A 211 -18.96 -7.24 -12.82
N SER A 212 -18.67 -6.34 -13.78
CA SER A 212 -18.37 -4.93 -13.51
C SER A 212 -19.54 -4.22 -12.82
N LEU A 213 -20.78 -4.44 -13.27
CA LEU A 213 -21.97 -3.88 -12.64
C LEU A 213 -22.21 -4.42 -11.23
N THR A 214 -21.95 -5.70 -11.00
CA THR A 214 -22.01 -6.32 -9.66
C THR A 214 -21.01 -5.68 -8.71
N LEU A 215 -19.78 -5.45 -9.18
CA LEU A 215 -18.74 -4.78 -8.40
C LEU A 215 -19.07 -3.30 -8.17
N ALA A 216 -19.62 -2.61 -9.16
CA ALA A 216 -20.10 -1.24 -9.00
C ALA A 216 -21.19 -1.14 -7.91
N ALA A 217 -22.10 -2.10 -7.83
CA ALA A 217 -23.10 -2.16 -6.76
C ALA A 217 -22.47 -2.41 -5.37
N LEU A 218 -21.42 -3.23 -5.28
CA LEU A 218 -20.63 -3.41 -4.05
C LEU A 218 -19.90 -2.12 -3.65
N GLN A 219 -19.27 -1.45 -4.61
CA GLN A 219 -18.57 -0.18 -4.40
C GLN A 219 -19.49 0.90 -3.83
N SER A 220 -20.75 0.97 -4.28
CA SER A 220 -21.75 1.89 -3.72
C SER A 220 -21.98 1.62 -2.23
N LYS A 221 -22.11 0.35 -1.80
CA LYS A 221 -22.27 -0.03 -0.39
C LYS A 221 -21.01 0.31 0.43
N ILE A 222 -19.84 0.12 -0.15
CA ILE A 222 -18.56 0.51 0.48
C ILE A 222 -18.52 2.02 0.69
N MET A 223 -18.85 2.81 -0.34
CA MET A 223 -18.88 4.27 -0.25
C MET A 223 -19.83 4.77 0.84
N ASP A 224 -21.04 4.19 0.96
CA ASP A 224 -21.98 4.54 2.02
C ASP A 224 -21.41 4.33 3.42
N SER A 225 -20.70 3.22 3.62
CA SER A 225 -20.06 2.88 4.89
C SER A 225 -18.88 3.82 5.19
N LEU A 226 -18.01 4.03 4.21
CA LEU A 226 -16.83 4.89 4.38
C LEU A 226 -17.20 6.36 4.57
N TYR A 227 -18.27 6.84 3.92
CA TYR A 227 -18.78 8.19 4.14
C TYR A 227 -19.24 8.40 5.58
N GLN A 228 -19.87 7.40 6.21
CA GLN A 228 -20.26 7.47 7.62
C GLN A 228 -19.04 7.52 8.53
N ALA A 229 -18.01 6.72 8.24
CA ALA A 229 -16.79 6.64 9.02
C ALA A 229 -15.88 7.88 8.86
N LEU A 230 -16.01 8.60 7.75
CA LEU A 230 -15.27 9.82 7.46
C LEU A 230 -15.85 11.00 8.25
N ARG A 231 -15.00 11.74 8.96
CA ARG A 231 -15.45 12.94 9.68
C ARG A 231 -15.82 14.10 8.75
N PRO A 232 -16.64 15.07 9.19
CA PRO A 232 -16.78 16.35 8.49
C PRO A 232 -15.42 17.03 8.32
N GLY A 233 -15.15 17.58 7.12
CA GLY A 233 -13.84 18.13 6.76
C GLY A 233 -12.75 17.09 6.47
N GLY A 234 -13.04 15.80 6.60
CA GLY A 234 -12.14 14.71 6.25
C GLY A 234 -12.04 14.51 4.74
N TRP A 235 -11.04 13.75 4.31
CA TRP A 235 -10.77 13.47 2.90
C TRP A 235 -10.85 11.98 2.58
N LEU A 236 -11.17 11.68 1.33
CA LEU A 236 -11.25 10.33 0.78
C LEU A 236 -10.48 10.27 -0.54
N ILE A 237 -9.52 9.37 -0.63
CA ILE A 237 -8.90 8.98 -1.90
C ILE A 237 -9.62 7.72 -2.39
N TYR A 238 -10.28 7.84 -3.53
CA TYR A 238 -10.91 6.74 -4.25
C TYR A 238 -9.98 6.26 -5.35
N ALA A 239 -9.73 4.98 -5.43
CA ALA A 239 -8.90 4.39 -6.48
C ALA A 239 -9.48 3.06 -6.98
N THR A 240 -9.19 2.73 -8.24
CA THR A 240 -9.46 1.45 -8.87
C THR A 240 -8.37 1.09 -9.87
N CYS A 241 -8.24 -0.18 -10.21
CA CYS A 241 -7.42 -0.65 -11.33
C CYS A 241 -8.31 -1.06 -12.54
N THR A 242 -9.34 -0.26 -12.85
CA THR A 242 -10.24 -0.52 -13.98
C THR A 242 -10.53 0.74 -14.82
N PHE A 243 -10.96 0.55 -16.05
CA PHE A 243 -11.34 1.65 -16.95
C PHE A 243 -12.83 1.96 -16.94
N GLY A 244 -13.68 1.05 -16.46
CA GLY A 244 -15.14 1.16 -16.47
C GLY A 244 -15.65 2.42 -15.79
N LYS A 245 -16.45 3.22 -16.50
CA LYS A 245 -17.05 4.44 -15.94
C LYS A 245 -18.02 4.12 -14.79
N GLU A 246 -18.71 2.99 -14.86
CA GLU A 246 -19.62 2.49 -13.84
C GLU A 246 -18.94 2.25 -12.48
N GLU A 247 -17.65 1.89 -12.52
CA GLU A 247 -16.82 1.65 -11.33
C GLU A 247 -15.99 2.89 -10.91
N ASN A 248 -15.99 3.96 -11.70
CA ASN A 248 -15.16 5.16 -11.52
C ASN A 248 -16.02 6.42 -11.40
N THR A 249 -16.13 7.23 -12.46
CA THR A 249 -16.91 8.48 -12.42
C THR A 249 -18.38 8.25 -12.09
N GLY A 250 -18.96 7.12 -12.51
CA GLY A 250 -20.33 6.72 -12.18
C GLY A 250 -20.57 6.50 -10.69
N GLN A 251 -19.55 6.05 -9.95
CA GLN A 251 -19.63 5.93 -8.49
C GLN A 251 -19.56 7.29 -7.78
N LEU A 252 -18.76 8.21 -8.29
CA LEU A 252 -18.46 9.46 -7.62
C LEU A 252 -19.45 10.59 -7.93
N LEU A 253 -19.97 10.64 -9.17
CA LEU A 253 -20.87 11.70 -9.60
C LEU A 253 -22.13 11.86 -8.71
N PRO A 254 -22.82 10.80 -8.27
CA PRO A 254 -23.97 10.94 -7.36
C PRO A 254 -23.61 11.61 -6.04
N TRP A 255 -22.41 11.35 -5.51
CA TRP A 255 -21.93 11.96 -4.26
C TRP A 255 -21.62 13.45 -4.43
N ILE A 256 -21.04 13.80 -5.58
CA ILE A 256 -20.66 15.18 -5.91
C ILE A 256 -21.89 16.00 -6.23
N THR A 257 -22.79 15.50 -7.07
CA THR A 257 -24.02 16.24 -7.47
C THR A 257 -24.99 16.45 -6.32
N SER A 258 -24.99 15.54 -5.34
CA SER A 258 -25.79 15.73 -4.10
C SER A 258 -25.11 16.64 -3.06
N GLY A 259 -23.89 17.14 -3.29
CA GLY A 259 -23.13 17.92 -2.33
C GLY A 259 -22.64 17.13 -1.10
N ARG A 260 -22.75 15.81 -1.10
CA ARG A 260 -22.25 14.96 0.00
C ARG A 260 -20.72 14.89 0.03
N LEU A 261 -20.08 14.93 -1.12
CA LEU A 261 -18.63 15.00 -1.27
C LEU A 261 -18.26 16.10 -2.27
N GLU A 262 -17.15 16.78 -2.00
CA GLU A 262 -16.60 17.83 -2.83
C GLU A 262 -15.25 17.36 -3.39
N PRO A 263 -15.06 17.34 -4.72
CA PRO A 263 -13.75 17.01 -5.29
C PRO A 263 -12.71 18.06 -4.95
N ALA A 264 -11.50 17.62 -4.60
CA ALA A 264 -10.37 18.51 -4.43
C ALA A 264 -9.99 19.17 -5.78
N ALA A 265 -9.43 20.37 -5.72
CA ALA A 265 -8.87 21.04 -6.89
C ALA A 265 -7.39 20.68 -7.01
N LEU A 266 -7.03 19.93 -8.01
CA LEU A 266 -5.65 19.55 -8.31
C LEU A 266 -5.49 19.43 -9.83
N SER A 267 -4.35 19.85 -10.35
CA SER A 267 -3.94 19.61 -11.74
C SER A 267 -2.66 18.79 -11.76
N LEU A 268 -2.51 17.97 -12.79
CA LEU A 268 -1.28 17.21 -13.04
C LEU A 268 -0.59 17.77 -14.28
N PRO A 269 0.75 17.73 -14.37
CA PRO A 269 1.48 18.04 -15.58
C PRO A 269 1.05 17.14 -16.75
N GLU A 270 0.88 17.73 -17.94
CA GLU A 270 0.41 17.01 -19.14
C GLU A 270 1.41 15.93 -19.60
N ASP A 271 2.70 16.21 -19.43
CA ASP A 271 3.80 15.31 -19.80
C ASP A 271 3.83 14.00 -19.01
N TRP A 272 3.06 13.90 -17.92
CA TRP A 272 2.90 12.65 -17.19
C TRP A 272 1.98 11.64 -17.90
N GLY A 273 1.23 12.07 -18.91
CA GLY A 273 0.35 11.21 -19.70
C GLY A 273 -0.91 10.74 -18.98
N TRP A 274 -1.26 11.34 -17.84
CA TRP A 274 -2.52 11.06 -17.14
C TRP A 274 -3.69 11.75 -17.82
N VAL A 275 -4.77 11.02 -18.06
CA VAL A 275 -5.97 11.54 -18.72
C VAL A 275 -6.96 12.01 -17.67
N HIS A 276 -7.31 13.31 -17.70
CA HIS A 276 -8.27 13.88 -16.79
C HIS A 276 -9.70 13.37 -17.06
N ALA A 277 -10.49 13.19 -16.02
CA ALA A 277 -11.84 12.62 -16.12
C ALA A 277 -12.78 13.42 -17.02
N SER A 278 -12.65 14.74 -17.10
CA SER A 278 -13.48 15.57 -17.97
C SER A 278 -13.29 15.33 -19.48
N VAL A 279 -12.15 14.76 -19.88
CA VAL A 279 -11.90 14.38 -21.28
C VAL A 279 -12.77 13.19 -21.67
N LEU A 280 -13.00 12.27 -20.75
CA LEU A 280 -13.71 11.01 -20.98
C LEU A 280 -15.18 11.05 -20.53
N ASP A 281 -15.50 11.91 -19.57
CA ASP A 281 -16.86 12.10 -19.07
C ASP A 281 -17.16 13.60 -18.93
N GLN A 282 -17.91 14.15 -19.88
CA GLN A 282 -18.25 15.58 -19.92
C GLN A 282 -19.04 16.07 -18.70
N ARG A 283 -19.61 15.17 -17.90
CA ARG A 283 -20.27 15.52 -16.63
C ARG A 283 -19.26 15.90 -15.54
N TRP A 284 -17.98 15.58 -15.76
CA TRP A 284 -16.92 15.86 -14.78
C TRP A 284 -16.34 17.27 -15.01
N ASN A 285 -16.24 18.05 -13.96
CA ASN A 285 -15.66 19.40 -14.04
C ASN A 285 -14.12 19.31 -14.21
N PRO A 286 -13.50 20.05 -15.15
CA PRO A 286 -12.05 20.03 -15.39
C PRO A 286 -11.18 20.45 -14.17
N ARG A 287 -11.76 21.08 -13.17
CA ARG A 287 -11.04 21.48 -11.94
C ARG A 287 -11.01 20.38 -10.87
N HIS A 288 -11.81 19.33 -11.03
CA HIS A 288 -11.99 18.29 -10.04
C HIS A 288 -10.94 17.20 -10.18
N ALA A 289 -10.26 16.87 -9.08
CA ALA A 289 -9.22 15.86 -9.03
C ALA A 289 -9.73 14.46 -9.39
N ALA A 290 -9.58 14.06 -10.64
CA ALA A 290 -9.84 12.68 -11.09
C ALA A 290 -9.10 12.38 -12.39
N TRP A 291 -8.36 11.29 -12.42
CA TRP A 291 -7.52 10.92 -13.57
C TRP A 291 -7.48 9.41 -13.80
N TRP A 292 -7.28 9.06 -15.07
CA TRP A 292 -6.89 7.71 -15.49
C TRP A 292 -5.42 7.67 -15.90
N SER A 293 -4.72 6.66 -15.42
CA SER A 293 -3.52 6.12 -16.07
C SER A 293 -4.00 5.15 -17.15
N ILE A 294 -3.64 5.45 -18.39
CA ILE A 294 -3.97 4.63 -19.55
C ILE A 294 -2.68 4.02 -20.12
N PRO A 295 -2.50 2.69 -20.03
CA PRO A 295 -1.36 2.01 -20.64
C PRO A 295 -1.19 2.39 -22.11
N GLY A 296 0.03 2.78 -22.48
CA GLY A 296 0.35 3.32 -23.81
C GLY A 296 0.38 4.85 -23.88
N LEU A 297 -0.20 5.56 -22.90
CA LEU A 297 -0.04 7.00 -22.69
C LEU A 297 0.80 7.26 -21.44
N THR A 298 0.45 6.57 -20.36
CA THR A 298 1.19 6.62 -19.09
C THR A 298 2.12 5.43 -19.01
N GLN A 299 3.33 5.62 -18.49
CA GLN A 299 4.25 4.53 -18.20
C GLN A 299 3.82 3.85 -16.89
N GLY A 300 2.77 3.03 -16.96
CA GLY A 300 2.15 2.31 -15.84
C GLY A 300 1.04 1.38 -16.30
N GLU A 301 0.40 0.73 -15.34
CA GLU A 301 -0.81 -0.06 -15.57
C GLU A 301 -2.06 0.82 -15.55
N GLY A 302 -3.21 0.24 -15.90
CA GLY A 302 -4.49 0.93 -15.79
C GLY A 302 -4.83 1.24 -14.34
N PHE A 303 -5.13 2.51 -14.07
CA PHE A 303 -5.47 2.98 -12.74
C PHE A 303 -6.38 4.22 -12.84
N PHE A 304 -7.32 4.33 -11.94
CA PHE A 304 -8.12 5.54 -11.74
C PHE A 304 -7.95 6.04 -10.32
N CYS A 305 -7.91 7.34 -10.13
CA CYS A 305 -7.90 7.95 -8.81
C CYS A 305 -8.62 9.28 -8.76
N SER A 306 -9.20 9.57 -7.61
CA SER A 306 -9.86 10.84 -7.30
C SER A 306 -9.67 11.20 -5.83
N VAL A 307 -9.66 12.50 -5.53
CA VAL A 307 -9.63 13.03 -4.15
C VAL A 307 -10.90 13.81 -3.88
N LEU A 308 -11.55 13.47 -2.78
CA LEU A 308 -12.82 14.01 -2.36
C LEU A 308 -12.73 14.49 -0.91
N ARG A 309 -13.51 15.51 -0.54
CA ARG A 309 -13.66 15.99 0.83
C ARG A 309 -15.11 15.88 1.28
N LYS A 310 -15.32 15.53 2.53
CA LYS A 310 -16.63 15.64 3.18
C LYS A 310 -16.80 17.07 3.66
N PRO A 311 -17.88 17.77 3.29
CA PRO A 311 -18.11 19.15 3.75
C PRO A 311 -18.04 19.29 5.28
N ILE A 312 -17.52 20.41 5.77
CA ILE A 312 -17.40 20.69 7.21
C ILE A 312 -18.79 20.80 7.85
N GLU A 313 -19.76 21.34 7.10
CA GLU A 313 -21.15 21.57 7.54
C GLU A 313 -21.99 20.27 7.57
N ALA A 314 -21.45 19.15 7.10
CA ALA A 314 -22.14 17.87 7.19
C ALA A 314 -22.48 17.57 8.66
N LYS A 315 -23.78 17.36 8.95
CA LYS A 315 -24.31 17.19 10.31
C LYS A 315 -23.44 16.25 11.14
N ARG A 316 -22.96 16.75 12.25
CA ARG A 316 -22.28 16.00 13.31
C ARG A 316 -23.32 15.09 13.97
N ASN A 317 -23.51 13.90 13.49
CA ASN A 317 -24.19 12.88 14.29
C ASN A 317 -23.21 12.44 15.38
N ASP A 318 -23.64 12.43 16.62
CA ASP A 318 -22.97 12.06 17.87
C ASP A 318 -21.66 11.23 17.70
N TYR A 319 -20.57 11.92 17.36
CA TYR A 319 -19.26 11.30 17.26
C TYR A 319 -18.67 11.18 18.67
N PRO A 320 -18.09 10.06 19.04
CA PRO A 320 -17.39 9.95 20.30
C PRO A 320 -16.34 11.07 20.40
N PRO A 321 -16.15 11.66 21.61
CA PRO A 321 -15.18 12.72 21.82
C PRO A 321 -13.80 12.32 21.30
N LYS A 322 -13.12 13.22 20.58
CA LYS A 322 -11.79 13.03 20.00
C LYS A 322 -10.76 12.45 21.00
N GLU A 323 -10.91 12.79 22.27
CA GLU A 323 -9.93 12.55 23.33
C GLU A 323 -9.86 11.09 23.81
N THR A 324 -10.96 10.36 23.77
CA THR A 324 -11.01 8.97 24.31
C THR A 324 -10.46 7.90 23.37
N LEU A 325 -10.41 8.14 22.05
CA LEU A 325 -9.92 7.14 21.08
C LEU A 325 -8.53 7.47 20.50
N GLN A 326 -7.82 8.46 21.06
CA GLN A 326 -6.47 8.85 20.59
C GLN A 326 -5.39 7.84 21.00
N GLU A 327 -5.60 7.10 22.08
CA GLU A 327 -4.69 6.06 22.51
C GLU A 327 -4.84 4.81 21.65
N PRO A 328 -3.76 4.31 21.01
CA PRO A 328 -3.81 3.10 20.15
C PRO A 328 -4.40 1.88 20.88
N SER A 329 -4.18 1.77 22.19
CA SER A 329 -4.71 0.71 23.03
C SER A 329 -6.23 0.77 23.14
N ILE A 330 -6.79 1.96 23.33
CA ILE A 330 -8.24 2.18 23.47
C ILE A 330 -8.93 1.94 22.13
N LEU A 331 -8.37 2.49 21.05
CA LEU A 331 -8.89 2.24 19.69
C LEU A 331 -8.87 0.75 19.36
N ARG A 332 -7.80 0.04 19.70
CA ARG A 332 -7.71 -1.40 19.49
C ARG A 332 -8.80 -2.18 20.21
N GLU A 333 -9.09 -1.84 21.46
CA GLU A 333 -10.17 -2.47 22.21
C GLU A 333 -11.55 -2.15 21.59
N GLU A 334 -11.77 -0.95 21.10
CA GLU A 334 -13.00 -0.60 20.41
C GLU A 334 -13.15 -1.37 19.09
N LEU A 335 -12.07 -1.45 18.30
CA LEU A 335 -12.05 -2.26 17.07
C LEU A 335 -12.33 -3.74 17.36
N LYS A 336 -11.81 -4.31 18.46
CA LYS A 336 -12.06 -5.70 18.84
C LYS A 336 -13.53 -6.00 19.12
N LYS A 337 -14.31 -5.02 19.57
CA LYS A 337 -15.75 -5.20 19.80
C LYS A 337 -16.53 -5.34 18.51
N GLN A 338 -16.02 -4.80 17.40
CA GLN A 338 -16.74 -4.69 16.13
C GLN A 338 -16.18 -5.62 15.04
N MET A 339 -14.90 -5.95 15.11
CA MET A 339 -14.20 -6.72 14.08
C MET A 339 -13.01 -7.51 14.62
N ARG A 340 -12.52 -8.45 13.83
CA ARG A 340 -11.33 -9.22 14.18
C ARG A 340 -10.09 -8.37 14.00
N VAL A 341 -9.47 -7.93 15.10
CA VAL A 341 -8.14 -7.32 15.06
C VAL A 341 -7.12 -8.43 14.83
N TYR A 342 -6.33 -8.29 13.78
CA TYR A 342 -5.31 -9.26 13.42
C TYR A 342 -4.17 -9.24 14.43
N LYS A 343 -3.78 -10.42 14.88
CA LYS A 343 -2.74 -10.57 15.93
C LYS A 343 -1.32 -10.60 15.36
N GLY A 344 -1.16 -10.55 14.04
CA GLY A 344 0.11 -10.50 13.34
C GLY A 344 0.77 -9.12 13.40
N GLY A 345 2.06 -9.08 13.10
CA GLY A 345 2.84 -7.87 12.87
C GLY A 345 3.23 -7.03 14.07
N LEU A 346 4.20 -6.20 13.83
CA LEU A 346 4.65 -5.09 14.68
C LEU A 346 3.54 -4.09 15.01
N ALA A 347 2.58 -3.96 14.12
CA ALA A 347 1.41 -3.09 14.22
C ALA A 347 0.56 -3.32 15.48
N SER A 348 0.94 -4.25 16.34
CA SER A 348 0.20 -4.55 17.55
C SER A 348 0.80 -3.98 18.84
N HIS A 349 1.94 -3.29 18.79
CA HIS A 349 2.56 -2.73 20.01
C HIS A 349 2.55 -1.19 20.00
N PRO A 350 2.00 -0.53 21.04
CA PRO A 350 1.84 0.93 21.06
C PRO A 350 3.10 1.74 21.33
N SER A 351 4.25 1.13 21.59
CA SER A 351 5.44 1.86 22.05
C SER A 351 6.72 1.61 21.24
N GLY A 352 6.67 1.02 20.03
CA GLY A 352 7.91 0.54 19.41
C GLY A 352 8.71 -0.34 20.40
N TYR A 353 9.51 -1.28 19.98
CA TYR A 353 10.22 -2.11 20.96
C TYR A 353 11.50 -1.40 21.40
N PRO A 354 11.49 -0.67 22.52
CA PRO A 354 12.65 0.08 22.95
C PRO A 354 13.78 -0.84 23.44
N SER A 355 13.49 -2.13 23.73
CA SER A 355 14.51 -3.07 24.19
C SER A 355 14.38 -4.47 23.58
N PRO A 356 15.49 -5.23 23.49
CA PRO A 356 15.49 -6.63 23.08
C PRO A 356 14.56 -7.51 23.92
N GLU A 357 14.43 -7.24 25.22
CA GLU A 357 13.57 -8.00 26.14
C GLU A 357 12.09 -7.83 25.80
N LEU A 358 11.65 -6.61 25.46
CA LEU A 358 10.28 -6.32 25.03
C LEU A 358 9.96 -6.97 23.68
N ALA A 359 10.88 -6.90 22.73
CA ALA A 359 10.77 -7.60 21.47
C ALA A 359 10.60 -9.11 21.67
N MET A 360 11.33 -9.66 22.63
CA MET A 360 11.27 -11.06 23.02
C MET A 360 9.96 -11.46 23.68
N ALA A 361 9.52 -10.68 24.65
CA ALA A 361 8.25 -10.93 25.33
C ALA A 361 7.10 -10.96 24.31
N TYR A 362 7.15 -10.07 23.32
CA TYR A 362 6.20 -10.06 22.23
C TYR A 362 6.31 -11.31 21.35
N GLY A 363 7.51 -11.66 20.88
CA GLY A 363 7.73 -12.83 20.04
C GLY A 363 7.29 -14.14 20.71
N LYS A 364 7.57 -14.33 22.01
CA LYS A 364 7.07 -15.46 22.78
C LYS A 364 5.53 -15.49 22.86
N LYS A 365 4.90 -14.32 23.02
CA LYS A 365 3.45 -14.20 23.16
C LYS A 365 2.71 -14.39 21.84
N HIS A 366 3.29 -13.95 20.70
CA HIS A 366 2.62 -13.86 19.42
C HIS A 366 3.17 -14.78 18.34
N GLY A 367 4.23 -15.55 18.64
CA GLY A 367 4.80 -16.56 17.72
C GLY A 367 5.68 -16.01 16.61
N HIS A 368 5.92 -14.69 16.57
CA HIS A 368 6.86 -14.03 15.64
C HIS A 368 7.54 -12.85 16.33
N TYR A 369 8.73 -12.53 15.88
CA TYR A 369 9.54 -11.46 16.43
C TYR A 369 9.45 -10.23 15.52
N PRO A 370 9.47 -9.02 16.11
CA PRO A 370 9.48 -7.81 15.31
C PRO A 370 10.66 -7.81 14.36
N GLN A 371 10.37 -7.54 13.12
CA GLN A 371 11.38 -7.15 12.14
C GLN A 371 11.51 -5.64 12.13
N THR A 372 12.57 -5.22 11.73
CA THR A 372 13.30 -4.01 11.80
C THR A 372 12.78 -2.95 10.86
N GLY A 373 12.58 -1.78 11.39
CA GLY A 373 12.56 -0.50 10.72
C GLY A 373 13.74 0.34 11.21
N PRO A 374 13.76 1.65 10.96
CA PRO A 374 14.75 2.57 11.54
C PRO A 374 14.50 2.68 13.05
N TRP A 375 14.93 1.65 13.78
CA TRP A 375 14.83 1.60 15.22
C TRP A 375 15.86 2.53 15.84
N SER A 376 15.44 3.42 16.70
CA SER A 376 16.31 3.94 17.72
C SER A 376 16.60 2.76 18.69
N VAL A 377 17.70 2.07 18.45
CA VAL A 377 18.17 1.02 19.35
C VAL A 377 18.55 1.71 20.66
N GLU A 378 18.04 1.22 21.79
CA GLU A 378 18.49 1.71 23.11
C GLU A 378 20.01 1.66 23.20
N GLU A 379 20.61 2.68 23.82
CA GLU A 379 22.05 2.71 24.09
C GLU A 379 22.46 1.40 24.77
N GLY A 380 23.36 0.66 24.13
CA GLY A 380 23.96 -0.55 24.67
C GLY A 380 23.52 -1.88 24.03
N CYS A 381 22.56 -1.90 23.10
CA CYS A 381 22.25 -3.12 22.36
C CYS A 381 23.40 -3.42 21.37
N PRO A 382 23.97 -4.65 21.38
CA PRO A 382 24.97 -5.05 20.40
C PRO A 382 24.38 -5.05 18.99
N ILE A 383 25.02 -4.30 18.08
CA ILE A 383 24.67 -4.26 16.65
C ILE A 383 25.78 -4.95 15.87
N VAL A 384 25.43 -5.83 14.96
CA VAL A 384 26.37 -6.50 14.05
C VAL A 384 25.92 -6.27 12.63
N ASP A 385 26.68 -5.46 11.89
CA ASP A 385 26.40 -5.20 10.47
C ASP A 385 26.98 -6.32 9.62
N LEU A 386 26.13 -6.94 8.82
CA LEU A 386 26.44 -8.11 8.02
C LEU A 386 26.80 -7.71 6.59
N ASP A 387 27.80 -8.37 6.02
CA ASP A 387 27.99 -8.32 4.57
C ASP A 387 26.82 -9.01 3.82
N LYS A 388 26.78 -8.85 2.49
CA LYS A 388 25.72 -9.41 1.64
C LYS A 388 25.54 -10.93 1.82
N THR A 389 26.65 -11.67 1.97
CA THR A 389 26.62 -13.14 2.08
C THR A 389 26.06 -13.56 3.42
N LEU A 390 26.55 -13.00 4.51
CA LEU A 390 26.08 -13.29 5.86
C LEU A 390 24.62 -12.82 6.06
N ALA A 391 24.25 -11.66 5.53
CA ALA A 391 22.89 -11.17 5.55
C ALA A 391 21.93 -12.10 4.78
N THR A 392 22.37 -12.62 3.64
CA THR A 392 21.61 -13.63 2.88
C THR A 392 21.40 -14.90 3.71
N TRP A 393 22.45 -15.43 4.33
CA TRP A 393 22.35 -16.62 5.19
C TRP A 393 21.48 -16.37 6.41
N PHE A 394 21.58 -15.18 7.00
CA PHE A 394 20.71 -14.77 8.10
C PHE A 394 19.23 -14.80 7.66
N CYS A 395 18.89 -14.19 6.52
CA CYS A 395 17.53 -14.20 5.98
C CYS A 395 17.04 -15.59 5.54
N GLN A 396 17.94 -16.55 5.32
CA GLN A 396 17.64 -17.96 5.12
C GLN A 396 17.37 -18.72 6.44
N GLY A 397 17.54 -18.04 7.58
CA GLY A 397 17.36 -18.63 8.91
C GLY A 397 18.54 -19.45 9.40
N GLN A 398 19.74 -19.24 8.85
CA GLN A 398 20.96 -19.92 9.31
C GLN A 398 21.46 -19.30 10.63
N ASN A 399 21.96 -20.12 11.51
CA ASN A 399 22.64 -19.68 12.73
C ASN A 399 24.08 -19.27 12.37
N LEU A 400 24.41 -18.00 12.57
CA LEU A 400 25.73 -17.45 12.25
C LEU A 400 26.61 -17.42 13.51
N ALA A 401 27.65 -18.21 13.53
CA ALA A 401 28.65 -18.21 14.62
C ALA A 401 29.68 -17.09 14.39
N LEU A 402 29.31 -15.84 14.70
CA LEU A 402 30.18 -14.67 14.55
C LEU A 402 30.90 -14.36 15.87
N GLY A 403 32.19 -14.02 15.79
CA GLY A 403 33.00 -13.66 16.98
C GLY A 403 32.52 -12.40 17.69
N GLU A 404 31.88 -11.49 16.97
CA GLU A 404 31.37 -10.20 17.47
C GLU A 404 30.09 -10.33 18.30
N LEU A 405 29.39 -11.47 18.24
CA LEU A 405 28.16 -11.65 19.02
C LEU A 405 28.45 -11.67 20.51
N ARG A 406 27.71 -10.85 21.26
CA ARG A 406 27.71 -10.85 22.73
C ARG A 406 26.69 -11.85 23.27
N ASN A 407 26.87 -12.34 24.49
CA ASN A 407 25.83 -13.14 25.15
C ASN A 407 24.56 -12.32 25.28
N GLY A 408 23.41 -12.95 25.04
CA GLY A 408 22.11 -12.30 24.95
C GLY A 408 21.73 -11.96 23.52
N TRP A 409 20.95 -10.89 23.38
CA TRP A 409 20.37 -10.44 22.10
C TRP A 409 21.34 -9.54 21.34
N ASN A 410 21.43 -9.77 20.03
CA ASN A 410 22.22 -9.00 19.08
C ASN A 410 21.34 -8.61 17.91
N LEU A 411 21.27 -7.33 17.56
CA LEU A 411 20.59 -6.84 16.36
C LEU A 411 21.49 -7.06 15.15
N MET A 412 20.99 -7.81 14.18
CA MET A 412 21.63 -7.97 12.88
C MET A 412 21.19 -6.86 11.96
N THR A 413 22.12 -6.19 11.31
CA THR A 413 21.85 -5.15 10.31
C THR A 413 22.47 -5.51 8.97
N TYR A 414 22.03 -4.87 7.93
CA TYR A 414 22.64 -4.87 6.61
C TYR A 414 22.64 -3.44 6.06
N GLN A 415 23.82 -2.91 5.77
CA GLN A 415 23.99 -1.50 5.38
C GLN A 415 23.34 -0.52 6.39
N GLY A 416 23.48 -0.79 7.65
CA GLY A 416 22.90 -0.01 8.73
C GLY A 416 21.39 -0.18 8.92
N LEU A 417 20.71 -0.97 8.07
CA LEU A 417 19.28 -1.27 8.18
C LEU A 417 19.08 -2.56 8.96
N GLY A 418 18.18 -2.53 9.91
CA GLY A 418 17.90 -3.70 10.72
C GLY A 418 17.30 -4.86 9.94
N LEU A 419 17.83 -6.06 10.14
CA LEU A 419 17.31 -7.33 9.57
C LEU A 419 16.52 -8.16 10.58
N GLY A 420 16.96 -8.19 11.83
CA GLY A 420 16.36 -9.03 12.85
C GLY A 420 17.33 -9.40 13.96
N TRP A 421 16.98 -10.41 14.73
CA TRP A 421 17.67 -10.72 15.99
C TRP A 421 18.37 -12.08 15.96
N MET A 422 19.56 -12.12 16.56
CA MET A 422 20.22 -13.35 16.99
C MET A 422 20.35 -13.39 18.51
N HIS A 423 20.16 -14.54 19.10
CA HIS A 423 20.41 -14.78 20.51
C HIS A 423 21.61 -15.72 20.70
N ARG A 424 22.56 -15.31 21.55
CA ARG A 424 23.71 -16.14 21.93
C ARG A 424 23.64 -16.50 23.40
N GLU A 425 23.86 -17.77 23.68
CA GLU A 425 23.99 -18.30 25.05
C GLU A 425 25.22 -19.22 25.08
N GLY A 426 26.34 -18.70 25.60
CA GLY A 426 27.62 -19.38 25.56
C GLY A 426 28.10 -19.67 24.13
N THR A 427 28.18 -20.93 23.76
CA THR A 427 28.52 -21.37 22.40
C THR A 427 27.30 -21.53 21.46
N ARG A 428 26.08 -21.55 22.03
CA ARG A 428 24.86 -21.70 21.27
C ARG A 428 24.40 -20.37 20.70
N VAL A 429 24.15 -20.36 19.40
CA VAL A 429 23.62 -19.19 18.68
C VAL A 429 22.30 -19.58 17.99
N GLN A 430 21.30 -18.73 18.08
CA GLN A 430 19.98 -18.95 17.50
C GLN A 430 19.54 -17.76 16.66
N ASN A 431 19.17 -18.03 15.42
CA ASN A 431 18.61 -17.06 14.49
C ASN A 431 17.09 -16.96 14.70
N HIS A 432 16.61 -15.73 14.94
CA HIS A 432 15.20 -15.42 15.18
C HIS A 432 14.53 -14.72 13.97
N PHE A 433 15.15 -14.78 12.78
CA PHE A 433 14.50 -14.27 11.57
C PHE A 433 13.18 -15.03 11.30
N PRO A 434 12.05 -14.33 11.08
CA PRO A 434 10.73 -14.95 10.96
C PRO A 434 10.66 -16.00 9.86
N LYS A 435 10.12 -17.16 10.17
CA LYS A 435 10.02 -18.26 9.21
C LYS A 435 9.22 -17.89 7.95
N SER A 436 8.16 -17.08 8.11
CA SER A 436 7.30 -16.64 7.01
C SER A 436 7.97 -15.70 6.01
N LEU A 437 9.09 -15.08 6.39
CA LEU A 437 9.83 -14.12 5.56
C LEU A 437 11.16 -14.67 5.04
N ARG A 438 11.50 -15.93 5.39
CA ARG A 438 12.75 -16.53 4.95
C ARG A 438 12.82 -16.64 3.43
N ILE A 439 13.96 -16.24 2.89
CA ILE A 439 14.28 -16.43 1.48
C ILE A 439 14.65 -17.90 1.23
N ALA A 440 14.33 -18.39 0.05
CA ALA A 440 14.71 -19.75 -0.34
C ALA A 440 16.25 -19.89 -0.38
N ARG A 441 16.72 -21.08 -0.05
CA ARG A 441 18.15 -21.44 -0.13
C ARG A 441 18.62 -21.55 -1.56
#